data_9b2f726c5d4c11ce668bafce321bd3cd
#
_entry.id   9b2f726c5d4c11ce668bafce321bd3cd
#
_cell.length_a   1.000
_cell.length_b   1.000
_cell.length_c   1.000
_cell.angle_alpha   90.00
_cell.angle_beta   90.00
_cell.angle_gamma   90.00
#
_symmetry.space_group_name_H-M   'P 1'
#
loop_
_entity.id
_entity.type
_entity.pdbx_description
1 polymer ?
#
loop_
_entity_poly.entity_id
_entity_poly.type
_entity_poly.pdbx_seq_one_letter_code
_entity_poly.pdbx_strand_id
1 'polypeptide(L)'
;AAVIIEPLPANNGLLVQRHEYLSKLRSLCDAHGALLIFDEVISGFRFKDGSYGDMSGVTPDITALGKVIGGGLPVGAYGARSEIMESLSPLGPVYQAGTLSGNPLAMAAGIMTLDLLDEPAYDRLEQLGQLLQDNVEPVLEKHGYPMRLVRLGSLFWFSPGPNSPPP
;
A
#
# COMPACT_ATOMS: atom_id res chain seq x y z
N ALA A 1 15.35 3.19 17.21
CA ALA A 1 14.65 4.22 16.42
C ALA A 1 14.00 3.56 15.19
N ALA A 2 13.01 4.22 14.60
CA ALA A 2 12.36 3.74 13.39
C ALA A 2 11.97 4.90 12.47
N VAL A 3 11.85 4.59 11.17
CA VAL A 3 11.26 5.46 10.14
C VAL A 3 10.02 4.76 9.62
N ILE A 4 8.88 5.44 9.63
CA ILE A 4 7.64 4.97 9.02
C ILE A 4 7.31 5.83 7.80
N ILE A 5 6.94 5.18 6.70
CA ILE A 5 6.59 5.85 5.45
C ILE A 5 5.54 5.02 4.68
N GLU A 6 4.61 5.69 4.02
CA GLU A 6 3.88 5.06 2.92
C GLU A 6 4.85 4.92 1.72
N PRO A 7 5.20 3.71 1.27
CA PRO A 7 6.08 3.55 0.12
C PRO A 7 5.41 4.02 -1.18
N LEU A 8 4.09 4.09 -1.18
CA LEU A 8 3.24 4.67 -2.20
C LEU A 8 2.19 5.57 -1.52
N PRO A 9 2.47 6.88 -1.29
CA PRO A 9 1.49 7.82 -0.73
C PRO A 9 0.27 7.97 -1.63
N ALA A 10 -0.70 7.09 -1.47
CA ALA A 10 -1.84 7.01 -2.36
C ALA A 10 -2.90 8.06 -2.03
N ASN A 11 -3.06 8.42 -0.75
CA ASN A 11 -4.05 9.41 -0.31
C ASN A 11 -3.53 10.86 -0.36
N ASN A 12 -2.38 11.07 -0.98
CA ASN A 12 -1.73 12.37 -1.13
C ASN A 12 -1.27 12.59 -2.58
N GLY A 13 -2.09 12.20 -3.55
CA GLY A 13 -1.80 12.44 -4.96
C GLY A 13 -1.32 11.21 -5.73
N LEU A 14 -1.34 10.04 -5.15
CA LEU A 14 -0.78 8.79 -5.71
C LEU A 14 0.67 9.01 -6.17
N LEU A 15 1.52 9.38 -5.21
CA LEU A 15 2.91 9.75 -5.44
C LEU A 15 3.78 8.49 -5.52
N VAL A 16 4.01 7.99 -6.71
CA VAL A 16 4.93 6.87 -6.94
C VAL A 16 6.34 7.30 -6.54
N GLN A 17 6.89 6.68 -5.50
CA GLN A 17 8.23 7.01 -5.01
C GLN A 17 9.30 6.51 -5.98
N ARG A 18 10.35 7.31 -6.18
CA ARG A 18 11.49 6.87 -6.96
C ARG A 18 12.21 5.74 -6.24
N HIS A 19 12.60 4.71 -6.97
CA HIS A 19 13.31 3.55 -6.43
C HIS A 19 14.57 3.96 -5.65
N GLU A 20 15.33 4.93 -6.15
CA GLU A 20 16.55 5.42 -5.50
C GLU A 20 16.26 6.04 -4.13
N TYR A 21 15.09 6.66 -3.95
CA TYR A 21 14.68 7.22 -2.67
C TYR A 21 14.44 6.12 -1.64
N LEU A 22 13.65 5.11 -1.98
CA LEU A 22 13.35 3.99 -1.08
C LEU A 22 14.60 3.17 -0.75
N SER A 23 15.44 2.89 -1.76
CA SER A 23 16.71 2.18 -1.58
C SER A 23 17.69 2.97 -0.70
N LYS A 24 17.76 4.30 -0.87
CA LYS A 24 18.58 5.16 -0.02
C LYS A 24 18.07 5.19 1.42
N LEU A 25 16.75 5.23 1.59
CA LEU A 25 16.14 5.20 2.91
C LEU A 25 16.44 3.88 3.64
N ARG A 26 16.32 2.74 2.94
CA ARG A 26 16.72 1.44 3.48
C ARG A 26 18.18 1.43 3.92
N SER A 27 19.08 1.88 3.05
CA SER A 27 20.51 1.95 3.36
C SER A 27 20.83 2.84 4.56
N LEU A 28 20.13 3.96 4.72
CA LEU A 28 20.30 4.83 5.88
C LEU A 28 19.78 4.17 7.16
N CYS A 29 18.64 3.48 7.11
CA CYS A 29 18.13 2.75 8.25
C CYS A 29 19.13 1.67 8.70
N ASP A 30 19.67 0.90 7.75
CA ASP A 30 20.70 -0.13 8.04
C ASP A 30 21.95 0.48 8.68
N ALA A 31 22.46 1.58 8.10
CA ALA A 31 23.68 2.22 8.59
C ALA A 31 23.55 2.79 10.03
N HIS A 32 22.32 3.12 10.44
CA HIS A 32 22.06 3.72 11.75
C HIS A 32 21.32 2.78 12.73
N GLY A 33 21.12 1.51 12.37
CA GLY A 33 20.40 0.55 13.21
C GLY A 33 18.95 0.98 13.48
N ALA A 34 18.32 1.69 12.55
CA ALA A 34 16.92 2.09 12.61
C ALA A 34 16.04 1.11 11.84
N LEU A 35 14.82 0.87 12.31
CA LEU A 35 13.86 0.05 11.59
C LEU A 35 13.18 0.87 10.48
N LEU A 36 13.00 0.27 9.33
CA LEU A 36 12.17 0.80 8.25
C LEU A 36 10.79 0.15 8.30
N ILE A 37 9.77 0.97 8.42
CA ILE A 37 8.36 0.53 8.48
C ILE A 37 7.66 1.03 7.21
N PHE A 38 7.11 0.11 6.42
CA PHE A 38 6.23 0.47 5.32
C PHE A 38 4.77 0.44 5.79
N ASP A 39 4.11 1.60 5.70
CA ASP A 39 2.67 1.70 5.83
C ASP A 39 2.04 1.34 4.48
N GLU A 40 1.67 0.08 4.35
CA GLU A 40 0.99 -0.47 3.18
C GLU A 40 -0.52 -0.66 3.41
N VAL A 41 -1.10 0.13 4.30
CA VAL A 41 -2.54 0.10 4.56
C VAL A 41 -3.36 0.37 3.30
N ILE A 42 -2.84 1.17 2.35
CA ILE A 42 -3.48 1.39 1.05
C ILE A 42 -2.89 0.47 -0.02
N SER A 43 -1.56 0.39 -0.13
CA SER A 43 -0.88 -0.29 -1.23
C SER A 43 -0.89 -1.83 -1.10
N GLY A 44 -0.92 -2.36 0.11
CA GLY A 44 -0.92 -3.81 0.35
C GLY A 44 -2.07 -4.53 -0.36
N PHE A 45 -1.75 -5.58 -1.09
CA PHE A 45 -2.67 -6.39 -1.90
C PHE A 45 -3.44 -5.62 -2.99
N ARG A 46 -2.94 -4.44 -3.39
CA ARG A 46 -3.47 -3.71 -4.56
C ARG A 46 -2.80 -4.09 -5.86
N PHE A 47 -1.68 -4.78 -5.78
CA PHE A 47 -0.87 -5.21 -6.90
C PHE A 47 -0.66 -6.73 -6.84
N LYS A 48 -0.40 -7.33 -7.99
CA LYS A 48 -0.20 -8.78 -8.13
C LYS A 48 0.92 -9.32 -7.22
N ASP A 49 1.95 -8.54 -7.01
CA ASP A 49 3.10 -8.94 -6.18
C ASP A 49 2.81 -8.90 -4.66
N GLY A 50 1.60 -8.51 -4.27
CA GLY A 50 1.14 -8.50 -2.89
C GLY A 50 1.47 -7.19 -2.17
N SER A 51 2.72 -6.81 -2.03
CA SER A 51 3.15 -5.57 -1.38
C SER A 51 3.85 -4.61 -2.35
N TYR A 52 3.83 -3.32 -2.03
CA TYR A 52 4.65 -2.35 -2.77
C TYR A 52 6.14 -2.55 -2.47
N GLY A 53 6.47 -3.08 -1.30
CA GLY A 53 7.83 -3.50 -0.97
C GLY A 53 8.35 -4.53 -1.97
N ASP A 54 7.57 -5.57 -2.26
CA ASP A 54 7.94 -6.59 -3.25
C ASP A 54 8.07 -6.00 -4.65
N MET A 55 7.12 -5.17 -5.06
CA MET A 55 7.14 -4.50 -6.36
C MET A 55 8.33 -3.54 -6.50
N SER A 56 8.71 -2.83 -5.44
CA SER A 56 9.85 -1.89 -5.44
C SER A 56 11.20 -2.56 -5.26
N GLY A 57 11.25 -3.83 -4.83
CA GLY A 57 12.47 -4.53 -4.46
C GLY A 57 13.14 -4.02 -3.18
N VAL A 58 12.42 -3.26 -2.35
CA VAL A 58 12.92 -2.74 -1.07
C VAL A 58 12.17 -3.40 0.08
N THR A 59 12.85 -4.22 0.85
CA THR A 59 12.25 -4.93 1.99
C THR A 59 12.27 -4.07 3.25
N PRO A 60 11.11 -3.73 3.85
CA PRO A 60 11.06 -3.08 5.15
C PRO A 60 11.35 -4.08 6.28
N ASP A 61 11.59 -3.56 7.48
CA ASP A 61 11.66 -4.39 8.70
C ASP A 61 10.27 -4.75 9.22
N ILE A 62 9.31 -3.84 9.07
CA ILE A 62 7.91 -4.02 9.48
C ILE A 62 7.01 -3.54 8.33
N THR A 63 5.96 -4.30 8.04
CA THR A 63 4.89 -3.90 7.13
C THR A 63 3.59 -3.76 7.90
N ALA A 64 2.92 -2.62 7.78
CA ALA A 64 1.57 -2.41 8.29
C ALA A 64 0.54 -2.57 7.15
N LEU A 65 -0.53 -3.30 7.41
CA LEU A 65 -1.56 -3.67 6.44
C LEU A 65 -2.96 -3.32 6.97
N GLY A 66 -3.89 -3.09 6.06
CA GLY A 66 -5.28 -2.80 6.40
C GLY A 66 -6.18 -2.87 5.17
N LYS A 67 -7.32 -2.20 5.21
CA LYS A 67 -8.26 -2.06 4.08
C LYS A 67 -8.59 -3.39 3.38
N VAL A 68 -7.88 -3.73 2.30
CA VAL A 68 -8.15 -4.93 1.49
C VAL A 68 -8.17 -6.21 2.33
N ILE A 69 -7.25 -6.33 3.28
CA ILE A 69 -7.16 -7.54 4.13
C ILE A 69 -8.38 -7.76 5.05
N GLY A 70 -9.26 -6.77 5.15
CA GLY A 70 -10.49 -6.88 5.94
C GLY A 70 -11.74 -7.21 5.13
N GLY A 71 -11.65 -7.23 3.78
CA GLY A 71 -12.82 -7.50 2.94
C GLY A 71 -13.97 -6.50 3.16
N GLY A 72 -13.65 -5.23 3.46
CA GLY A 72 -14.60 -4.18 3.79
C GLY A 72 -14.91 -4.03 5.28
N LEU A 73 -14.43 -4.94 6.12
CA LEU A 73 -14.59 -4.87 7.58
C LEU A 73 -13.33 -4.29 8.25
N PRO A 74 -13.46 -3.74 9.49
CA PRO A 74 -12.35 -3.11 10.17
C PRO A 74 -11.30 -4.14 10.62
N VAL A 75 -10.14 -4.09 9.96
CA VAL A 75 -8.99 -4.91 10.28
C VAL A 75 -7.72 -4.10 10.06
N GLY A 76 -6.75 -4.32 10.92
CA GLY A 76 -5.38 -3.89 10.75
C GLY A 76 -4.45 -5.03 11.16
N ALA A 77 -3.34 -5.14 10.46
CA ALA A 77 -2.30 -6.10 10.77
C ALA A 77 -0.92 -5.46 10.60
N TYR A 78 0.06 -6.01 11.24
CA TYR A 78 1.46 -5.72 10.97
C TYR A 78 2.28 -7.00 11.10
N GLY A 79 3.32 -7.07 10.34
CA GLY A 79 4.22 -8.21 10.30
C GLY A 79 5.67 -7.78 10.21
N ALA A 80 6.54 -8.57 10.79
CA ALA A 80 7.98 -8.37 10.79
C ALA A 80 8.71 -9.70 10.92
N ARG A 81 10.05 -9.67 10.89
CA ARG A 81 10.88 -10.82 11.24
C ARG A 81 10.61 -11.28 12.69
N SER A 82 10.82 -12.57 12.97
CA SER A 82 10.56 -13.16 14.28
C SER A 82 11.23 -12.40 15.42
N GLU A 83 12.48 -11.96 15.24
CA GLU A 83 13.25 -11.24 16.27
C GLU A 83 12.57 -9.92 16.69
N ILE A 84 11.83 -9.28 15.77
CA ILE A 84 11.06 -8.06 16.07
C ILE A 84 9.74 -8.44 16.71
N MET A 85 9.04 -9.45 16.17
CA MET A 85 7.73 -9.87 16.64
C MET A 85 7.76 -10.51 18.03
N GLU A 86 8.85 -11.15 18.40
CA GLU A 86 9.08 -11.70 19.75
C GLU A 86 9.13 -10.63 20.85
N SER A 87 9.27 -9.35 20.48
CA SER A 87 9.11 -8.25 21.43
C SER A 87 7.68 -8.09 21.95
N LEU A 88 6.70 -8.70 21.27
CA LEU A 88 5.29 -8.63 21.66
C LEU A 88 4.97 -9.61 22.78
N SER A 89 4.06 -9.21 23.68
CA SER A 89 3.47 -10.09 24.69
C SER A 89 2.75 -11.28 24.01
N PRO A 90 2.87 -12.51 24.57
CA PRO A 90 3.48 -12.87 25.85
C PRO A 90 4.99 -13.12 25.80
N LEU A 91 5.62 -13.12 24.63
CA LEU A 91 7.05 -13.42 24.49
C LEU A 91 7.93 -12.24 24.94
N GLY A 92 7.50 -11.04 24.69
CA GLY A 92 8.22 -9.82 25.03
C GLY A 92 7.39 -8.83 25.86
N PRO A 93 7.98 -7.68 26.21
CA PRO A 93 7.37 -6.69 27.09
C PRO A 93 6.35 -5.77 26.40
N VAL A 94 6.25 -5.79 25.07
CA VAL A 94 5.40 -4.87 24.33
C VAL A 94 3.97 -5.43 24.29
N TYR A 95 3.07 -4.77 24.98
CA TYR A 95 1.65 -5.12 24.97
C TYR A 95 0.93 -4.46 23.79
N GLN A 96 0.12 -5.26 23.08
CA GLN A 96 -0.77 -4.80 22.02
C GLN A 96 -2.13 -5.48 22.20
N ALA A 97 -3.20 -4.70 22.17
CA ALA A 97 -4.57 -5.20 22.19
C ALA A 97 -5.51 -4.25 21.45
N GLY A 98 -6.62 -4.78 20.97
CA GLY A 98 -7.70 -4.03 20.36
C GLY A 98 -9.00 -4.80 20.50
N THR A 99 -10.08 -4.12 20.84
CA THR A 99 -11.40 -4.74 21.06
C THR A 99 -11.87 -5.56 19.87
N LEU A 100 -11.57 -5.09 18.65
CA LEU A 100 -11.95 -5.75 17.40
C LEU A 100 -10.84 -6.63 16.81
N SER A 101 -9.69 -6.76 17.48
CA SER A 101 -8.59 -7.60 17.00
C SER A 101 -9.04 -9.05 16.90
N GLY A 102 -8.82 -9.66 15.73
CA GLY A 102 -9.22 -11.04 15.47
C GLY A 102 -10.74 -11.26 15.41
N ASN A 103 -11.53 -10.21 15.17
CA ASN A 103 -12.99 -10.34 15.00
C ASN A 103 -13.31 -11.38 13.92
N PRO A 104 -14.07 -12.45 14.25
CA PRO A 104 -14.27 -13.56 13.33
C PRO A 104 -14.98 -13.18 12.02
N LEU A 105 -15.85 -12.17 12.03
CA LEU A 105 -16.47 -11.69 10.80
C LEU A 105 -15.46 -11.00 9.89
N ALA A 106 -14.61 -10.15 10.46
CA ALA A 106 -13.55 -9.49 9.70
C ALA A 106 -12.50 -10.50 9.20
N MET A 107 -12.16 -11.51 9.98
CA MET A 107 -11.26 -12.59 9.55
C MET A 107 -11.86 -13.40 8.39
N ALA A 108 -13.12 -13.80 8.48
CA ALA A 108 -13.80 -14.53 7.43
C ALA A 108 -13.91 -13.70 6.13
N ALA A 109 -14.29 -12.43 6.23
CA ALA A 109 -14.39 -11.54 5.07
C ALA A 109 -13.01 -11.30 4.43
N GLY A 110 -11.96 -11.13 5.26
CA GLY A 110 -10.58 -10.98 4.79
C GLY A 110 -10.08 -12.20 4.04
N ILE A 111 -10.26 -13.39 4.61
CA ILE A 111 -9.88 -14.67 3.97
C ILE A 111 -10.56 -14.79 2.60
N MET A 112 -11.88 -14.62 2.55
CA MET A 112 -12.63 -14.70 1.29
C MET A 112 -12.15 -13.67 0.26
N THR A 113 -11.81 -12.47 0.70
CA THR A 113 -11.30 -11.42 -0.21
C THR A 113 -9.93 -11.78 -0.75
N LEU A 114 -9.03 -12.24 0.10
CA LEU A 114 -7.68 -12.62 -0.32
C LEU A 114 -7.69 -13.85 -1.24
N ASP A 115 -8.58 -14.81 -0.99
CA ASP A 115 -8.77 -15.98 -1.86
C ASP A 115 -9.28 -15.63 -3.26
N LEU A 116 -9.97 -14.49 -3.40
CA LEU A 116 -10.46 -13.97 -4.69
C LEU A 116 -9.43 -13.13 -5.44
N LEU A 117 -8.33 -12.74 -4.79
CA LEU A 117 -7.26 -11.94 -5.40
C LEU A 117 -6.25 -12.85 -6.10
N ASP A 118 -6.71 -13.53 -7.12
CA ASP A 118 -5.90 -14.33 -8.03
C ASP A 118 -5.36 -13.50 -9.22
N GLU A 119 -4.54 -14.11 -10.05
CA GLU A 119 -3.98 -13.45 -11.25
C GLU A 119 -5.07 -12.89 -12.19
N PRO A 120 -6.14 -13.62 -12.54
CA PRO A 120 -7.25 -13.07 -13.32
C PRO A 120 -7.93 -11.86 -12.70
N ALA A 121 -8.04 -11.80 -11.37
CA ALA A 121 -8.62 -10.65 -10.68
C ALA A 121 -7.74 -9.40 -10.85
N TYR A 122 -6.42 -9.52 -10.69
CA TYR A 122 -5.50 -8.40 -10.92
C TYR A 122 -5.49 -7.97 -12.38
N ASP A 123 -5.50 -8.89 -13.33
CA ASP A 123 -5.61 -8.57 -14.76
C ASP A 123 -6.91 -7.80 -15.06
N ARG A 124 -8.01 -8.20 -14.43
CA ARG A 124 -9.28 -7.50 -14.56
C ARG A 124 -9.24 -6.10 -13.98
N LEU A 125 -8.61 -5.92 -12.82
CA LEU A 125 -8.42 -4.61 -12.19
C LEU A 125 -7.57 -3.68 -13.06
N GLU A 126 -6.50 -4.19 -13.66
CA GLU A 126 -5.66 -3.43 -14.60
C GLU A 126 -6.46 -2.99 -15.84
N GLN A 127 -7.24 -3.91 -16.44
CA GLN A 127 -8.11 -3.58 -17.58
C GLN A 127 -9.13 -2.50 -17.23
N LEU A 128 -9.74 -2.56 -16.05
CA LEU A 128 -10.68 -1.54 -15.60
C LEU A 128 -10.01 -0.19 -15.36
N GLY A 129 -8.81 -0.19 -14.78
CA GLY A 129 -8.01 1.00 -14.63
C GLY A 129 -7.64 1.65 -15.97
N GLN A 130 -7.23 0.82 -16.94
CA GLN A 130 -6.92 1.29 -18.30
C GLN A 130 -8.17 1.85 -18.98
N LEU A 131 -9.32 1.13 -18.89
CA LEU A 131 -10.59 1.61 -19.44
C LEU A 131 -11.00 2.96 -18.85
N LEU A 132 -10.81 3.16 -17.55
CA LEU A 132 -11.06 4.44 -16.89
C LEU A 132 -10.17 5.53 -17.51
N GLN A 133 -8.89 5.28 -17.65
CA GLN A 133 -7.92 6.23 -18.19
C GLN A 133 -8.27 6.61 -19.63
N ASP A 134 -8.51 5.63 -20.50
CA ASP A 134 -8.83 5.83 -21.91
C ASP A 134 -10.11 6.65 -22.15
N ASN A 135 -11.05 6.59 -21.21
CA ASN A 135 -12.30 7.35 -21.32
C ASN A 135 -12.22 8.73 -20.66
N VAL A 136 -11.44 8.89 -19.61
CA VAL A 136 -11.40 10.11 -18.81
C VAL A 136 -10.43 11.14 -19.41
N GLU A 137 -9.22 10.72 -19.79
CA GLU A 137 -8.21 11.65 -20.32
C GLU A 137 -8.70 12.45 -21.54
N PRO A 138 -9.34 11.84 -22.55
CA PRO A 138 -9.89 12.61 -23.68
C PRO A 138 -10.97 13.62 -23.29
N VAL A 139 -11.74 13.32 -22.23
CA VAL A 139 -12.76 14.26 -21.72
C VAL A 139 -12.10 15.44 -21.05
N LEU A 140 -11.07 15.20 -20.24
CA LEU A 140 -10.31 16.27 -19.57
C LEU A 140 -9.67 17.21 -20.62
N GLU A 141 -9.03 16.64 -21.64
CA GLU A 141 -8.41 17.39 -22.74
C GLU A 141 -9.44 18.18 -23.55
N LYS A 142 -10.51 17.51 -23.99
CA LYS A 142 -11.56 18.13 -24.84
C LYS A 142 -12.21 19.33 -24.18
N HIS A 143 -12.38 19.30 -22.88
CA HIS A 143 -13.03 20.37 -22.13
C HIS A 143 -12.05 21.33 -21.46
N GLY A 144 -10.75 21.15 -21.65
CA GLY A 144 -9.71 22.01 -21.10
C GLY A 144 -9.69 22.02 -19.57
N TYR A 145 -10.07 20.92 -18.92
CA TYR A 145 -9.99 20.84 -17.47
C TYR A 145 -8.52 20.85 -17.04
N PRO A 146 -8.13 21.70 -16.07
CA PRO A 146 -6.75 21.74 -15.58
C PRO A 146 -6.48 20.60 -14.60
N MET A 147 -6.65 19.37 -15.07
CA MET A 147 -6.52 18.14 -14.29
C MET A 147 -5.86 17.07 -15.14
N ARG A 148 -5.22 16.13 -14.49
CA ARG A 148 -4.75 14.88 -15.11
C ARG A 148 -5.15 13.68 -14.25
N LEU A 149 -5.30 12.53 -14.86
CA LEU A 149 -5.43 11.26 -14.19
C LEU A 149 -4.03 10.67 -13.93
N VAL A 150 -3.70 10.43 -12.66
CA VAL A 150 -2.53 9.63 -12.28
C VAL A 150 -3.04 8.25 -11.94
N ARG A 151 -2.41 7.19 -12.48
CA ARG A 151 -2.84 5.81 -12.25
C ARG A 151 -1.65 4.88 -12.01
N LEU A 152 -1.84 3.93 -11.13
CA LEU A 152 -0.96 2.79 -10.94
C LEU A 152 -1.83 1.56 -10.59
N GLY A 153 -1.87 0.59 -11.50
CA GLY A 153 -2.79 -0.54 -11.38
C GLY A 153 -4.24 -0.09 -11.26
N SER A 154 -4.92 -0.53 -10.22
CA SER A 154 -6.30 -0.14 -9.89
C SER A 154 -6.42 1.15 -9.08
N LEU A 155 -5.30 1.71 -8.63
CA LEU A 155 -5.29 2.98 -7.91
C LEU A 155 -5.26 4.14 -8.91
N PHE A 156 -6.03 5.18 -8.61
CA PHE A 156 -6.02 6.40 -9.42
C PHE A 156 -6.25 7.66 -8.58
N TRP A 157 -5.80 8.78 -9.10
CA TRP A 157 -5.96 10.09 -8.50
C TRP A 157 -6.17 11.16 -9.57
N PHE A 158 -7.11 12.07 -9.32
CA PHE A 158 -7.26 13.28 -10.15
C PHE A 158 -6.36 14.38 -9.59
N SER A 159 -5.25 14.63 -10.28
CA SER A 159 -4.30 15.66 -9.88
C SER A 159 -4.70 17.00 -10.48
N PRO A 160 -4.89 18.05 -9.68
CA PRO A 160 -5.18 19.38 -10.21
C PRO A 160 -3.93 20.01 -10.84
N GLY A 161 -4.16 20.70 -11.98
CA GLY A 161 -3.15 21.47 -12.69
C GLY A 161 -2.26 20.68 -13.67
N PRO A 162 -1.96 21.27 -14.84
CA PRO A 162 -1.07 20.68 -15.82
C PRO A 162 0.39 20.63 -15.36
N ASN A 163 0.72 21.41 -14.32
CA ASN A 163 2.07 21.58 -13.78
C ASN A 163 2.24 20.91 -12.39
N SER A 164 1.31 20.07 -11.96
CA SER A 164 1.60 19.24 -10.78
C SER A 164 2.86 18.44 -11.08
N PRO A 165 3.89 18.45 -10.21
CA PRO A 165 5.10 17.67 -10.47
C PRO A 165 4.69 16.23 -10.76
N PRO A 166 5.34 15.58 -11.73
CA PRO A 166 5.16 14.14 -11.88
C PRO A 166 5.52 13.48 -10.54
N PRO A 167 4.85 12.41 -10.17
CA PRO A 167 5.21 11.64 -8.98
C PRO A 167 6.63 11.13 -9.09
#